data_5fad28fe76fad737be32ad2a4d372a34
#
_entry.id   5fad28fe76fad737be32ad2a4d372a34
#
_cell.length_a   1.000
_cell.length_b   1.000
_cell.length_c   1.000
_cell.angle_alpha   90.00
_cell.angle_beta   90.00
_cell.angle_gamma   90.00
#
_symmetry.space_group_name_H-M   'P 1'
#
loop_
_entity.id
_entity.type
_entity.pdbx_description
1 polymer ?
#
loop_
_entity_poly.entity_id
_entity_poly.type
_entity_poly.pdbx_seq_one_letter_code
_entity_poly.pdbx_strand_id
1 'polypeptide(L)'
;VIIRPEQTEFTLCGVPFPVYHLPGHSFDHIAVVTPDGVCFGGDVLLTDHALSYVKLPYCDHVGLDLESKEQIARLPFRHWIFSHRGIVDGDLAELSEKNCALIRRRLAELAALLETPMNRDQFYGACRRLLDMHCKSTDQLVRQERHLRPYLEQLVMDGTAVLEIGDHTVLFKHA
;
A
#
# COMPACT_ATOMS: atom_id res chain seq x y z
N VAL A 1 11.23 -20.50 -9.87
CA VAL A 1 11.88 -19.35 -10.56
C VAL A 1 12.13 -18.28 -9.51
N ILE A 2 13.31 -17.70 -9.47
CA ILE A 2 13.62 -16.51 -8.66
C ILE A 2 13.72 -15.34 -9.64
N ILE A 3 12.93 -14.31 -9.43
CA ILE A 3 12.95 -13.08 -10.25
C ILE A 3 13.75 -12.03 -9.49
N ARG A 4 14.80 -11.49 -10.11
CA ARG A 4 15.66 -10.47 -9.53
C ARG A 4 15.16 -9.08 -9.89
N PRO A 5 15.49 -8.03 -9.12
CA PRO A 5 15.02 -6.67 -9.38
C PRO A 5 15.35 -6.12 -10.78
N GLU A 6 16.45 -6.56 -11.38
CA GLU A 6 16.86 -6.15 -12.73
C GLU A 6 16.19 -6.94 -13.86
N GLN A 7 15.46 -8.02 -13.55
CA GLN A 7 14.81 -8.84 -14.57
C GLN A 7 13.47 -8.24 -14.98
N THR A 8 13.27 -8.10 -16.28
CA THR A 8 12.03 -7.61 -16.89
C THR A 8 11.23 -8.74 -17.56
N GLU A 9 11.73 -9.98 -17.51
CA GLU A 9 11.11 -11.15 -18.10
C GLU A 9 11.60 -12.44 -17.42
N PHE A 10 10.75 -13.44 -17.39
CA PHE A 10 11.18 -14.83 -17.15
C PHE A 10 10.56 -15.76 -18.16
N THR A 11 11.20 -16.91 -18.39
CA THR A 11 10.72 -17.95 -19.32
C THR A 11 10.24 -19.17 -18.54
N LEU A 12 9.02 -19.63 -18.85
CA LEU A 12 8.46 -20.87 -18.33
C LEU A 12 8.02 -21.77 -19.48
N CYS A 13 8.53 -23.01 -19.52
CA CYS A 13 8.23 -23.97 -20.60
C CYS A 13 8.50 -23.40 -22.02
N GLY A 14 9.53 -22.58 -22.19
CA GLY A 14 9.87 -21.93 -23.45
C GLY A 14 9.01 -20.70 -23.82
N VAL A 15 8.09 -20.29 -22.94
CA VAL A 15 7.22 -19.13 -23.13
C VAL A 15 7.73 -17.96 -22.29
N PRO A 16 7.96 -16.75 -22.89
CA PRO A 16 8.37 -15.59 -22.15
C PRO A 16 7.18 -14.90 -21.45
N PHE A 17 7.43 -14.41 -20.22
CA PHE A 17 6.49 -13.65 -19.42
C PHE A 17 7.15 -12.34 -18.98
N PRO A 18 6.75 -11.20 -19.55
CA PRO A 18 7.18 -9.89 -19.08
C PRO A 18 6.83 -9.64 -17.61
N VAL A 19 7.73 -8.97 -16.90
CA VAL A 19 7.59 -8.64 -15.47
C VAL A 19 7.75 -7.14 -15.27
N TYR A 20 6.90 -6.56 -14.45
CA TYR A 20 6.98 -5.19 -13.99
C TYR A 20 7.15 -5.18 -12.47
N HIS A 21 8.24 -4.58 -11.99
CA HIS A 21 8.46 -4.40 -10.56
C HIS A 21 7.60 -3.25 -10.06
N LEU A 22 6.77 -3.54 -9.07
CA LEU A 22 5.78 -2.62 -8.49
C LEU A 22 5.86 -2.68 -6.95
N PRO A 23 7.01 -2.28 -6.36
CA PRO A 23 7.22 -2.35 -4.92
C PRO A 23 6.26 -1.45 -4.16
N GLY A 24 5.98 -1.79 -2.91
CA GLY A 24 5.15 -0.99 -2.00
C GLY A 24 4.16 -1.85 -1.21
N HIS A 25 3.29 -2.59 -1.87
CA HIS A 25 2.47 -3.61 -1.18
C HIS A 25 3.38 -4.63 -0.46
N SER A 26 4.36 -5.17 -1.17
CA SER A 26 5.59 -5.75 -0.62
C SER A 26 6.78 -5.19 -1.39
N PHE A 27 8.00 -5.28 -0.83
CA PHE A 27 9.20 -4.75 -1.50
C PHE A 27 9.53 -5.45 -2.81
N ASP A 28 9.14 -6.70 -2.97
CA ASP A 28 9.39 -7.57 -4.12
C ASP A 28 8.13 -7.81 -4.96
N HIS A 29 7.10 -6.96 -4.80
CA HIS A 29 5.86 -7.09 -5.56
C HIS A 29 6.10 -6.88 -7.06
N ILE A 30 5.50 -7.74 -7.88
CA ILE A 30 5.58 -7.71 -9.34
C ILE A 30 4.20 -7.86 -9.99
N ALA A 31 4.05 -7.31 -11.18
CA ALA A 31 3.03 -7.73 -12.13
C ALA A 31 3.64 -8.61 -13.21
N VAL A 32 2.87 -9.57 -13.71
CA VAL A 32 3.29 -10.53 -14.75
C VAL A 32 2.31 -10.49 -15.90
N VAL A 33 2.83 -10.48 -17.12
CA VAL A 33 2.01 -10.44 -18.33
C VAL A 33 2.09 -11.77 -19.09
N THR A 34 0.95 -12.29 -19.50
CA THR A 34 0.86 -13.49 -20.33
C THR A 34 1.08 -13.15 -21.82
N PRO A 35 1.45 -14.11 -22.67
CA PRO A 35 1.64 -13.86 -24.11
C PRO A 35 0.42 -13.35 -24.86
N ASP A 36 -0.78 -13.61 -24.36
CA ASP A 36 -2.06 -13.11 -24.88
C ASP A 36 -2.47 -11.74 -24.29
N GLY A 37 -1.57 -11.09 -23.52
CA GLY A 37 -1.73 -9.70 -23.06
C GLY A 37 -2.57 -9.53 -21.80
N VAL A 38 -2.82 -10.58 -21.04
CA VAL A 38 -3.44 -10.47 -19.71
C VAL A 38 -2.38 -10.14 -18.66
N CYS A 39 -2.58 -9.09 -17.88
CA CYS A 39 -1.67 -8.67 -16.82
C CYS A 39 -2.20 -9.08 -15.44
N PHE A 40 -1.42 -9.87 -14.73
CA PHE A 40 -1.65 -10.21 -13.33
C PHE A 40 -0.99 -9.15 -12.45
N GLY A 41 -1.78 -8.21 -11.95
CA GLY A 41 -1.30 -7.08 -11.16
C GLY A 41 -1.17 -7.39 -9.65
N GLY A 42 -1.56 -8.59 -9.20
CA GLY A 42 -1.49 -8.97 -7.79
C GLY A 42 -2.28 -8.02 -6.89
N ASP A 43 -1.61 -7.50 -5.87
CA ASP A 43 -2.22 -6.61 -4.84
C ASP A 43 -1.88 -5.12 -5.04
N VAL A 44 -1.35 -4.73 -6.20
CA VAL A 44 -0.97 -3.33 -6.45
C VAL A 44 -2.17 -2.38 -6.46
N LEU A 45 -3.34 -2.82 -6.95
CA LEU A 45 -4.59 -2.06 -6.91
C LEU A 45 -5.70 -2.84 -6.22
N LEU A 46 -6.47 -2.13 -5.42
CA LEU A 46 -7.76 -2.57 -4.91
C LEU A 46 -8.83 -2.23 -5.94
N THR A 47 -9.69 -3.18 -6.28
CA THR A 47 -10.85 -2.95 -7.14
C THR A 47 -11.89 -2.09 -6.45
N ASP A 48 -12.86 -1.53 -7.18
CA ASP A 48 -13.95 -0.73 -6.60
C ASP A 48 -14.70 -1.49 -5.49
N HIS A 49 -14.87 -2.81 -5.65
CA HIS A 49 -15.45 -3.63 -4.61
C HIS A 49 -14.60 -3.63 -3.32
N ALA A 50 -13.30 -3.82 -3.42
CA ALA A 50 -12.39 -3.80 -2.26
C ALA A 50 -12.29 -2.40 -1.64
N LEU A 51 -12.24 -1.36 -2.46
CA LEU A 51 -12.24 0.05 -2.01
C LEU A 51 -13.47 0.42 -1.19
N SER A 52 -14.62 -0.21 -1.45
CA SER A 52 -15.87 0.08 -0.74
C SER A 52 -15.87 -0.30 0.74
N TYR A 53 -15.01 -1.20 1.18
CA TYR A 53 -14.96 -1.68 2.58
C TYR A 53 -13.59 -1.58 3.24
N VAL A 54 -12.52 -1.36 2.48
CA VAL A 54 -11.18 -1.30 3.08
C VAL A 54 -11.02 0.00 3.88
N LYS A 55 -10.67 -0.14 5.16
CA LYS A 55 -10.50 0.99 6.07
C LYS A 55 -9.13 1.63 5.93
N LEU A 56 -8.09 0.81 5.79
CA LEU A 56 -6.71 1.20 5.58
C LEU A 56 -6.07 0.22 4.60
N PRO A 57 -5.65 0.65 3.39
CA PRO A 57 -4.90 -0.20 2.47
C PRO A 57 -3.61 -0.73 3.12
N TYR A 58 -3.32 -2.00 2.92
CA TYR A 58 -2.07 -2.58 3.37
C TYR A 58 -0.95 -2.30 2.37
N CYS A 59 0.21 -1.93 2.87
CA CYS A 59 1.46 -1.88 2.15
C CYS A 59 2.63 -2.00 3.14
N ASP A 60 3.80 -2.40 2.68
CA ASP A 60 5.04 -2.37 3.45
C ASP A 60 5.74 -1.00 3.35
N HIS A 61 5.45 -0.20 2.29
CA HIS A 61 6.01 1.13 2.09
C HIS A 61 5.04 2.03 1.30
N VAL A 62 4.49 3.05 1.94
CA VAL A 62 3.42 3.88 1.36
C VAL A 62 3.87 4.67 0.13
N GLY A 63 5.05 5.29 0.15
CA GLY A 63 5.57 6.07 -0.97
C GLY A 63 5.75 5.21 -2.22
N LEU A 64 6.44 4.06 -2.09
CA LEU A 64 6.61 3.12 -3.20
C LEU A 64 5.28 2.55 -3.70
N ASP A 65 4.32 2.30 -2.79
CA ASP A 65 3.00 1.80 -3.15
C ASP A 65 2.22 2.81 -4.00
N LEU A 66 2.31 4.10 -3.68
CA LEU A 66 1.73 5.18 -4.48
C LEU A 66 2.38 5.26 -5.86
N GLU A 67 3.71 5.23 -5.94
CA GLU A 67 4.45 5.23 -7.21
C GLU A 67 4.08 4.04 -8.10
N SER A 68 3.99 2.84 -7.52
CA SER A 68 3.61 1.61 -8.23
C SER A 68 2.19 1.65 -8.74
N LYS A 69 1.25 2.25 -8.00
CA LYS A 69 -0.13 2.48 -8.45
C LYS A 69 -0.21 3.42 -9.65
N GLU A 70 0.59 4.48 -9.63
CA GLU A 70 0.69 5.40 -10.77
C GLU A 70 1.41 4.76 -11.97
N GLN A 71 2.43 3.93 -11.71
CA GLN A 71 3.16 3.22 -12.75
C GLN A 71 2.29 2.22 -13.50
N ILE A 72 1.54 1.36 -12.78
CA ILE A 72 0.70 0.33 -13.42
C ILE A 72 -0.38 0.94 -14.30
N ALA A 73 -0.92 2.11 -13.94
CA ALA A 73 -1.92 2.81 -14.73
C ALA A 73 -1.41 3.31 -16.09
N ARG A 74 -0.08 3.40 -16.28
CA ARG A 74 0.56 3.81 -17.53
C ARG A 74 0.92 2.64 -18.44
N LEU A 75 0.76 1.40 -17.98
CA LEU A 75 1.07 0.21 -18.76
C LEU A 75 0.02 0.01 -19.86
N PRO A 76 0.43 -0.42 -21.08
CA PRO A 76 -0.44 -0.44 -22.27
C PRO A 76 -1.30 -1.70 -22.36
N PHE A 77 -1.70 -2.28 -21.23
CA PHE A 77 -2.54 -3.47 -21.19
C PHE A 77 -4.00 -3.10 -20.97
N ARG A 78 -4.90 -4.02 -21.36
CA ARG A 78 -6.35 -3.82 -21.30
C ARG A 78 -7.08 -4.88 -20.49
N HIS A 79 -6.42 -5.99 -20.19
CA HIS A 79 -6.99 -7.10 -19.45
C HIS A 79 -6.17 -7.32 -18.18
N TRP A 80 -6.82 -7.13 -17.03
CA TRP A 80 -6.15 -7.14 -15.74
C TRP A 80 -6.80 -8.10 -14.77
N ILE A 81 -5.98 -8.80 -13.99
CA ILE A 81 -6.42 -9.64 -12.89
C ILE A 81 -5.72 -9.19 -11.61
N PHE A 82 -6.52 -8.84 -10.60
CA PHE A 82 -6.07 -8.46 -9.27
C PHE A 82 -6.48 -9.49 -8.23
N SER A 83 -5.72 -9.63 -7.13
CA SER A 83 -5.89 -10.70 -6.13
C SER A 83 -7.25 -10.67 -5.42
N HIS A 84 -7.79 -9.50 -5.13
CA HIS A 84 -9.04 -9.36 -4.37
C HIS A 84 -10.28 -9.30 -5.26
N ARG A 85 -10.54 -10.38 -6.02
CA ARG A 85 -11.74 -10.56 -6.88
C ARG A 85 -11.85 -9.51 -7.97
N GLY A 86 -10.77 -9.21 -8.65
CA GLY A 86 -10.79 -8.19 -9.67
C GLY A 86 -10.36 -8.66 -11.05
N ILE A 87 -11.31 -8.77 -11.98
CA ILE A 87 -11.03 -8.67 -13.41
C ILE A 87 -11.43 -7.27 -13.81
N VAL A 88 -10.52 -6.54 -14.45
CA VAL A 88 -10.74 -5.17 -14.93
C VAL A 88 -10.35 -5.14 -16.40
N ASP A 89 -11.26 -4.66 -17.25
CA ASP A 89 -11.03 -4.41 -18.66
C ASP A 89 -10.94 -2.91 -18.91
N GLY A 90 -10.01 -2.50 -19.75
CA GLY A 90 -9.77 -1.10 -20.07
C GLY A 90 -8.51 -0.52 -19.43
N ASP A 91 -8.42 0.80 -19.36
CA ASP A 91 -7.32 1.48 -18.68
C ASP A 91 -7.57 1.54 -17.17
N LEU A 92 -6.49 1.78 -16.43
CA LEU A 92 -6.52 1.78 -14.95
C LEU A 92 -6.46 3.19 -14.35
N ALA A 93 -6.52 4.25 -15.13
CA ALA A 93 -6.28 5.62 -14.65
C ALA A 93 -7.24 6.00 -13.51
N GLU A 94 -8.54 5.77 -13.69
CA GLU A 94 -9.55 6.08 -12.66
C GLU A 94 -9.38 5.20 -11.42
N LEU A 95 -9.13 3.89 -11.60
CA LEU A 95 -8.96 2.95 -10.50
C LEU A 95 -7.70 3.27 -9.69
N SER A 96 -6.59 3.61 -10.37
CA SER A 96 -5.33 4.04 -9.74
C SER A 96 -5.55 5.31 -8.92
N GLU A 97 -6.21 6.32 -9.49
CA GLU A 97 -6.50 7.57 -8.76
C GLU A 97 -7.36 7.34 -7.52
N LYS A 98 -8.39 6.51 -7.58
CA LYS A 98 -9.21 6.13 -6.41
C LYS A 98 -8.36 5.48 -5.30
N ASN A 99 -7.44 4.59 -5.67
CA ASN A 99 -6.51 3.93 -4.74
C ASN A 99 -5.56 4.96 -4.10
N CYS A 100 -4.93 5.81 -4.90
CA CYS A 100 -4.03 6.85 -4.42
C CYS A 100 -4.76 7.87 -3.53
N ALA A 101 -5.95 8.30 -3.94
CA ALA A 101 -6.77 9.24 -3.17
C ALA A 101 -7.15 8.68 -1.78
N LEU A 102 -7.49 7.38 -1.70
CA LEU A 102 -7.75 6.73 -0.41
C LEU A 102 -6.51 6.77 0.49
N ILE A 103 -5.33 6.42 -0.01
CA ILE A 103 -4.08 6.42 0.77
C ILE A 103 -3.75 7.84 1.23
N ARG A 104 -3.78 8.83 0.33
CA ARG A 104 -3.50 10.24 0.66
C ARG A 104 -4.49 10.79 1.71
N ARG A 105 -5.77 10.45 1.58
CA ARG A 105 -6.78 10.80 2.59
C ARG A 105 -6.45 10.17 3.95
N ARG A 106 -6.07 8.90 3.99
CA ARG A 106 -5.67 8.24 5.25
C ARG A 106 -4.45 8.88 5.87
N LEU A 107 -3.43 9.21 5.08
CA LEU A 107 -2.26 9.95 5.59
C LEU A 107 -2.68 11.28 6.24
N ALA A 108 -3.53 12.07 5.59
CA ALA A 108 -4.01 13.34 6.14
C ALA A 108 -4.81 13.16 7.45
N GLU A 109 -5.73 12.18 7.47
CA GLU A 109 -6.52 11.85 8.67
C GLU A 109 -5.62 11.40 9.85
N LEU A 110 -4.58 10.60 9.57
CA LEU A 110 -3.64 10.12 10.59
C LEU A 110 -2.68 11.21 11.06
N ALA A 111 -2.25 12.11 10.15
CA ALA A 111 -1.43 13.27 10.51
C ALA A 111 -2.14 14.19 11.49
N ALA A 112 -3.43 14.44 11.30
CA ALA A 112 -4.23 15.28 12.20
C ALA A 112 -4.29 14.74 13.65
N LEU A 113 -4.11 13.45 13.87
CA LEU A 113 -4.02 12.90 15.22
C LEU A 113 -2.77 13.39 15.97
N LEU A 114 -1.72 13.76 15.25
CA LEU A 114 -0.42 14.16 15.80
C LEU A 114 -0.39 15.66 16.20
N GLU A 115 -1.48 16.42 16.07
CA GLU A 115 -1.62 17.74 16.69
C GLU A 115 -1.40 17.68 18.21
N THR A 116 -1.70 16.53 18.83
CA THR A 116 -1.30 16.23 20.19
C THR A 116 -0.13 15.25 20.16
N PRO A 117 1.03 15.59 20.74
CA PRO A 117 2.18 14.68 20.79
C PRO A 117 1.83 13.35 21.46
N MET A 118 2.21 12.24 20.86
CA MET A 118 1.91 10.90 21.40
C MET A 118 3.00 9.89 21.04
N ASN A 119 3.16 8.88 21.89
CA ASN A 119 4.02 7.76 21.56
C ASN A 119 3.33 6.82 20.53
N ARG A 120 4.10 5.86 20.02
CA ARG A 120 3.63 4.93 18.98
C ARG A 120 2.35 4.18 19.39
N ASP A 121 2.28 3.69 20.61
CA ASP A 121 1.14 2.87 21.07
C ASP A 121 -0.13 3.72 21.22
N GLN A 122 0.02 4.97 21.69
CA GLN A 122 -1.06 5.96 21.76
C GLN A 122 -1.55 6.31 20.33
N PHE A 123 -0.62 6.53 19.39
CA PHE A 123 -0.94 6.78 17.99
C PHE A 123 -1.72 5.63 17.38
N TYR A 124 -1.24 4.39 17.51
CA TYR A 124 -1.95 3.22 16.99
C TYR A 124 -3.33 3.04 17.64
N GLY A 125 -3.44 3.34 18.94
CA GLY A 125 -4.72 3.38 19.63
C GLY A 125 -5.69 4.41 19.06
N ALA A 126 -5.20 5.62 18.77
CA ALA A 126 -5.98 6.69 18.15
C ALA A 126 -6.40 6.34 16.72
N CYS A 127 -5.49 5.79 15.91
CA CYS A 127 -5.79 5.32 14.56
C CYS A 127 -6.89 4.24 14.54
N ARG A 128 -6.82 3.26 15.44
CA ARG A 128 -7.86 2.22 15.56
C ARG A 128 -9.22 2.81 15.87
N ARG A 129 -9.31 3.80 16.75
CA ARG A 129 -10.58 4.50 17.04
C ARG A 129 -11.08 5.28 15.83
N LEU A 130 -10.22 6.08 15.20
CA LEU A 130 -10.57 6.88 14.02
C LEU A 130 -11.11 6.02 12.87
N LEU A 131 -10.45 4.90 12.61
CA LEU A 131 -10.78 3.99 11.50
C LEU A 131 -11.77 2.89 11.90
N ASP A 132 -12.32 2.91 13.12
CA ASP A 132 -13.23 1.88 13.64
C ASP A 132 -12.66 0.46 13.46
N MET A 133 -11.38 0.28 13.78
CA MET A 133 -10.67 -0.99 13.65
C MET A 133 -10.75 -1.76 14.98
N HIS A 134 -11.74 -2.63 15.09
CA HIS A 134 -11.91 -3.46 16.28
C HIS A 134 -10.82 -4.53 16.39
N CYS A 135 -10.34 -4.76 17.61
CA CYS A 135 -9.35 -5.79 17.93
C CYS A 135 -9.95 -6.77 18.95
N LYS A 136 -10.04 -8.05 18.57
CA LYS A 136 -10.61 -9.12 19.40
C LYS A 136 -9.56 -10.18 19.81
N SER A 137 -8.33 -10.07 19.32
CA SER A 137 -7.25 -11.00 19.62
C SER A 137 -5.89 -10.34 19.45
N THR A 138 -4.86 -10.90 20.10
CA THR A 138 -3.46 -10.45 19.95
C THR A 138 -3.00 -10.52 18.50
N ASP A 139 -3.40 -11.55 17.75
CA ASP A 139 -3.07 -11.70 16.34
C ASP A 139 -3.67 -10.57 15.47
N GLN A 140 -4.91 -10.16 15.76
CA GLN A 140 -5.51 -8.99 15.10
C GLN A 140 -4.79 -7.70 15.46
N LEU A 141 -4.35 -7.55 16.73
CA LEU A 141 -3.59 -6.39 17.17
C LEU A 141 -2.29 -6.27 16.39
N VAL A 142 -1.49 -7.34 16.32
CA VAL A 142 -0.22 -7.37 15.59
C VAL A 142 -0.42 -7.07 14.10
N ARG A 143 -1.45 -7.63 13.47
CA ARG A 143 -1.77 -7.33 12.07
C ARG A 143 -2.15 -5.85 11.87
N GLN A 144 -2.95 -5.27 12.74
CA GLN A 144 -3.32 -3.86 12.64
C GLN A 144 -2.12 -2.94 12.82
N GLU A 145 -1.20 -3.25 13.73
CA GLU A 145 0.04 -2.49 13.90
C GLU A 145 0.95 -2.59 12.66
N ARG A 146 1.01 -3.77 12.04
CA ARG A 146 1.72 -3.95 10.76
C ARG A 146 1.13 -3.08 9.64
N HIS A 147 -0.20 -2.87 9.60
CA HIS A 147 -0.84 -1.98 8.63
C HIS A 147 -0.60 -0.50 8.95
N LEU A 148 -0.55 -0.11 10.22
CA LEU A 148 -0.43 1.29 10.64
C LEU A 148 1.01 1.80 10.57
N ARG A 149 1.98 0.91 10.79
CA ARG A 149 3.41 1.26 10.85
C ARG A 149 3.90 1.98 9.60
N PRO A 150 3.68 1.51 8.35
CA PRO A 150 4.16 2.19 7.15
C PRO A 150 3.59 3.59 6.96
N TYR A 151 2.37 3.84 7.44
CA TYR A 151 1.77 5.18 7.40
C TYR A 151 2.46 6.15 8.36
N LEU A 152 2.75 5.71 9.60
CA LEU A 152 3.52 6.53 10.54
C LEU A 152 4.93 6.82 10.01
N GLU A 153 5.60 5.80 9.46
CA GLU A 153 6.91 5.95 8.83
C GLU A 153 6.86 6.95 7.67
N GLN A 154 5.82 6.88 6.82
CA GLN A 154 5.64 7.85 5.73
C GLN A 154 5.47 9.28 6.22
N LEU A 155 4.66 9.51 7.27
CA LEU A 155 4.47 10.84 7.85
C LEU A 155 5.78 11.43 8.39
N VAL A 156 6.67 10.59 8.89
CA VAL A 156 8.02 11.01 9.33
C VAL A 156 8.93 11.27 8.14
N MET A 157 8.90 10.40 7.12
CA MET A 157 9.77 10.51 5.95
C MET A 157 9.47 11.74 5.09
N ASP A 158 8.20 12.13 4.97
CA ASP A 158 7.80 13.33 4.23
C ASP A 158 7.82 14.61 5.07
N GLY A 159 8.22 14.52 6.34
CA GLY A 159 8.35 15.65 7.25
C GLY A 159 7.02 16.18 7.81
N THR A 160 5.89 15.49 7.57
CA THR A 160 4.60 15.85 8.17
C THR A 160 4.57 15.60 9.67
N ALA A 161 5.30 14.56 10.12
CA ALA A 161 5.51 14.27 11.52
C ALA A 161 6.99 14.40 11.90
N VAL A 162 7.25 14.93 13.08
CA VAL A 162 8.59 15.03 13.66
C VAL A 162 8.68 14.23 14.96
N LEU A 163 9.90 13.77 15.26
CA LEU A 163 10.23 13.01 16.46
C LEU A 163 10.72 13.95 17.56
N GLU A 164 10.13 13.82 18.73
CA GLU A 164 10.65 14.41 19.97
C GLU A 164 11.19 13.29 20.86
N ILE A 165 12.50 13.27 21.03
CA ILE A 165 13.22 12.19 21.74
C ILE A 165 13.58 12.69 23.15
N GLY A 166 12.94 12.08 24.17
CA GLY A 166 13.29 12.23 25.58
C GLY A 166 14.15 11.07 26.07
N ASP A 167 14.51 11.09 27.36
CA ASP A 167 15.43 10.08 27.95
C ASP A 167 14.92 8.63 27.82
N HIS A 168 13.61 8.43 27.87
CA HIS A 168 12.99 7.08 27.79
C HIS A 168 11.76 7.03 26.88
N THR A 169 11.46 8.09 26.16
CA THR A 169 10.26 8.21 25.32
C THR A 169 10.57 8.81 23.97
N VAL A 170 9.90 8.32 22.94
CA VAL A 170 9.83 8.95 21.63
C VAL A 170 8.40 9.34 21.39
N LEU A 171 8.17 10.63 21.15
CA LEU A 171 6.88 11.17 20.79
C LEU A 171 6.89 11.58 19.32
N PHE A 172 5.79 11.33 18.66
CA PHE A 172 5.49 11.81 17.31
C PHE A 172 4.56 13.01 17.47
N LYS A 173 4.83 14.08 16.76
CA LYS A 173 3.96 15.27 16.71
C LYS A 173 3.91 15.82 15.29
N HIS A 174 2.88 16.57 14.97
CA HIS A 174 2.79 17.30 13.71
C HIS A 174 3.95 18.31 13.61
N ALA A 175 4.52 18.44 12.40
CA ALA A 175 5.65 19.34 12.13
C ALA A 175 5.26 20.81 12.27
#